data_09d018133f816a86c609e9edf3a73785
#
_entry.id   09d018133f816a86c609e9edf3a73785
#
_cell.length_a   1.000
_cell.length_b   1.000
_cell.length_c   1.000
_cell.angle_alpha   90.00
_cell.angle_beta   90.00
_cell.angle_gamma   90.00
#
_symmetry.space_group_name_H-M   'P 1'
#
loop_
_entity.id
_entity.type
_entity.pdbx_description
1 polymer ?
#
loop_
_entity_poly.entity_id
_entity_poly.type
_entity_poly.pdbx_seq_one_letter_code
_entity_poly.pdbx_strand_id
1 'polypeptide(L)'
;MREVRVESDALEVVLLPDVGARLHRLLAFGVDLLRTPPDPARHVADPFFWGGYILAPWGNRLEAGPTDVADQAVNLEPNFDDGSAIHGQVYARPWEVVGDGRLRVA
;
A
#
# COMPACT_ATOMS: atom_id res chain seq x y z
N MET A 1 -14.15 -2.63 6.32
CA MET A 1 -12.98 -2.82 5.43
C MET A 1 -12.53 -4.28 5.50
N ARG A 2 -12.36 -4.91 4.35
CA ARG A 2 -11.98 -6.32 4.29
C ARG A 2 -10.54 -6.53 4.75
N GLU A 3 -10.31 -7.63 5.47
CA GLU A 3 -8.99 -8.03 5.94
C GLU A 3 -8.65 -9.42 5.39
N VAL A 4 -7.39 -9.62 5.02
CA VAL A 4 -6.81 -10.93 4.72
C VAL A 4 -5.78 -11.24 5.78
N ARG A 5 -5.97 -12.37 6.47
CA ARG A 5 -5.10 -12.80 7.55
C ARG A 5 -4.28 -14.01 7.11
N VAL A 6 -2.98 -13.93 7.29
CA VAL A 6 -2.04 -15.02 7.00
C VAL A 6 -1.24 -15.29 8.27
N GLU A 7 -1.22 -16.55 8.68
CA GLU A 7 -0.58 -16.94 9.94
C GLU A 7 0.39 -18.10 9.75
N SER A 8 1.45 -18.08 10.53
CA SER A 8 2.34 -19.21 10.79
C SER A 8 2.52 -19.35 12.30
N ASP A 9 3.36 -20.28 12.76
CA ASP A 9 3.59 -20.50 14.20
C ASP A 9 4.12 -19.24 14.90
N ALA A 10 4.90 -18.43 14.22
CA ALA A 10 5.59 -17.27 14.79
C ALA A 10 5.04 -15.93 14.30
N LEU A 11 4.39 -15.90 13.14
CA LEU A 11 4.01 -14.67 12.48
C LEU A 11 2.51 -14.60 12.21
N GLU A 12 1.94 -13.41 12.38
CA GLU A 12 0.60 -13.07 11.92
C GLU A 12 0.66 -11.80 11.10
N VAL A 13 0.11 -11.84 9.91
CA VAL A 13 0.04 -10.70 8.98
C VAL A 13 -1.41 -10.42 8.66
N VAL A 14 -1.82 -9.16 8.78
CA VAL A 14 -3.13 -8.68 8.34
C VAL A 14 -2.94 -7.69 7.20
N LEU A 15 -3.51 -8.02 6.06
CA LEU A 15 -3.47 -7.20 4.85
C LEU A 15 -4.83 -6.56 4.59
N LEU A 16 -4.82 -5.36 4.02
CA LEU A 16 -6.02 -4.64 3.61
C LEU A 16 -6.11 -4.59 2.08
N PRO A 17 -6.81 -5.54 1.45
CA PRO A 17 -6.89 -5.57 -0.02
C PRO A 17 -7.51 -4.31 -0.62
N ASP A 18 -8.48 -3.72 0.05
CA ASP A 18 -9.20 -2.56 -0.47
C ASP A 18 -8.35 -1.29 -0.51
N VAL A 19 -7.23 -1.27 0.21
CA VAL A 19 -6.35 -0.10 0.33
C VAL A 19 -4.90 -0.51 0.09
N GLY A 20 -4.57 -0.81 -1.16
CA GLY A 20 -3.19 -1.04 -1.58
C GLY A 20 -2.56 -2.34 -1.09
N ALA A 21 -3.35 -3.32 -0.68
CA ALA A 21 -2.86 -4.56 -0.05
C ALA A 21 -1.86 -4.29 1.08
N ARG A 22 -2.03 -3.17 1.78
CA ARG A 22 -1.07 -2.74 2.81
C ARG A 22 -1.12 -3.61 4.04
N LEU A 23 0.00 -3.65 4.72
CA LEU A 23 0.11 -4.31 6.02
C LEU A 23 -0.60 -3.47 7.08
N HIS A 24 -1.70 -3.97 7.60
CA HIS A 24 -2.36 -3.37 8.75
C HIS A 24 -1.70 -3.83 10.05
N ARG A 25 -1.36 -5.12 10.15
CA ARG A 25 -0.65 -5.67 11.31
C ARG A 25 0.44 -6.63 10.87
N LEU A 26 1.52 -6.62 11.61
CA LEU A 26 2.59 -7.60 11.53
C LEU A 26 3.00 -7.94 12.96
N LEU A 27 2.59 -9.12 13.42
CA LEU A 27 3.01 -9.65 14.73
C LEU A 27 4.07 -10.71 14.54
N ALA A 28 5.12 -10.62 15.30
CA ALA A 28 6.14 -11.67 15.42
C ALA A 28 6.24 -12.08 16.89
N PHE A 29 5.98 -13.35 17.16
CA PHE A 29 5.97 -13.89 18.54
C PHE A 29 5.08 -13.05 19.48
N GLY A 30 3.92 -12.61 19.01
CA GLY A 30 2.97 -11.81 19.78
C GLY A 30 3.33 -10.33 19.94
N VAL A 31 4.39 -9.85 19.28
CA VAL A 31 4.84 -8.45 19.33
C VAL A 31 4.48 -7.73 18.04
N ASP A 32 3.80 -6.60 18.16
CA ASP A 32 3.52 -5.72 17.01
C ASP A 32 4.81 -5.06 16.53
N LEU A 33 5.12 -5.20 15.25
CA LEU A 33 6.32 -4.65 14.62
C LEU A 33 6.05 -3.39 13.81
N LEU A 34 4.78 -3.04 13.58
CA LEU A 34 4.40 -1.89 12.79
C LEU A 34 3.58 -0.90 13.62
N ARG A 35 3.69 0.37 13.26
CA ARG A 35 2.75 1.38 13.72
C ARG A 35 1.40 1.13 13.06
N THR A 36 0.44 0.63 13.83
CA THR A 36 -0.86 0.21 13.35
C THR A 36 -1.95 1.05 14.01
N PRO A 37 -2.86 1.67 13.24
CA PRO A 37 -4.00 2.35 13.83
C PRO A 37 -5.04 1.33 14.33
N PRO A 38 -5.76 1.62 15.41
CA PRO A 38 -6.86 0.75 15.85
C PRO A 38 -7.97 0.60 14.80
N ASP A 39 -8.26 1.68 14.10
CA ASP A 39 -9.26 1.71 13.02
C ASP A 39 -8.58 1.65 11.65
N PRO A 40 -8.82 0.59 10.84
CA PRO A 40 -8.25 0.48 9.51
C PRO A 40 -8.55 1.66 8.57
N ALA A 41 -9.66 2.37 8.78
CA ALA A 41 -10.00 3.53 7.98
C ALA A 41 -8.97 4.66 8.08
N ARG A 42 -8.14 4.68 9.13
CA ARG A 42 -7.07 5.66 9.29
C ARG A 42 -5.99 5.55 8.21
N HIS A 43 -5.84 4.38 7.60
CA HIS A 43 -4.93 4.22 6.47
C HIS A 43 -5.34 5.05 5.25
N VAL A 44 -6.64 5.27 5.06
CA VAL A 44 -7.16 6.10 3.97
C VAL A 44 -6.92 7.59 4.25
N ALA A 45 -7.16 8.00 5.50
CA ALA A 45 -7.00 9.40 5.91
C ALA A 45 -5.52 9.83 5.92
N ASP A 46 -4.62 8.91 6.27
CA ASP A 46 -3.20 9.17 6.45
C ASP A 46 -2.36 8.08 5.75
N PRO A 47 -2.35 8.05 4.42
CA PRO A 47 -1.85 6.89 3.67
C PRO A 47 -0.35 6.65 3.80
N PHE A 48 0.42 7.64 4.23
CA PHE A 48 1.88 7.54 4.32
C PHE A 48 2.41 7.40 5.76
N PHE A 49 1.51 7.38 6.75
CA PHE A 49 1.91 7.38 8.16
C PHE A 49 1.87 5.99 8.81
N TRP A 50 0.94 5.14 8.41
CA TRP A 50 0.63 3.90 9.10
C TRP A 50 1.11 2.65 8.36
N GLY A 51 1.50 1.64 9.13
CA GLY A 51 1.75 0.30 8.63
C GLY A 51 2.91 0.20 7.65
N GLY A 52 2.77 -0.73 6.72
CA GLY A 52 3.64 -0.89 5.57
C GLY A 52 2.81 -0.93 4.29
N TYR A 53 3.25 -0.26 3.25
CA TYR A 53 2.54 -0.21 1.98
C TYR A 53 3.47 -0.38 0.80
N ILE A 54 2.91 -0.78 -0.35
CA ILE A 54 3.68 -1.15 -1.53
C ILE A 54 3.91 0.08 -2.40
N LEU A 55 5.17 0.32 -2.75
CA LEU A 55 5.61 1.41 -3.62
C LEU A 55 5.89 0.84 -5.01
N ALA A 56 4.95 0.99 -5.93
CA ALA A 56 5.10 0.52 -7.30
C ALA A 56 4.28 1.39 -8.24
N PRO A 57 4.78 1.68 -9.45
CA PRO A 57 6.01 1.20 -10.06
C PRO A 57 7.28 1.97 -9.66
N TRP A 58 7.19 2.99 -8.80
CA TRP A 58 8.37 3.71 -8.29
C TRP A 58 8.28 3.96 -6.80
N GLY A 59 9.46 4.14 -6.15
CA GLY A 59 9.58 4.67 -4.80
C GLY A 59 9.94 6.15 -4.84
N ASN A 60 9.81 6.84 -3.69
CA ASN A 60 10.11 8.25 -3.56
C ASN A 60 9.31 9.12 -4.56
N ARG A 61 9.85 10.26 -5.00
CA ARG A 61 9.13 11.30 -5.75
C ARG A 61 9.56 11.39 -7.19
N LEU A 62 8.57 11.55 -8.08
CA LEU A 62 8.77 11.99 -9.45
C LEU A 62 8.07 13.33 -9.65
N GLU A 63 8.53 14.11 -10.60
CA GLU A 63 7.84 15.32 -11.01
C GLU A 63 6.48 14.95 -11.59
N ALA A 64 5.41 15.59 -11.10
CA ALA A 64 4.06 15.38 -11.63
C ALA A 64 3.92 16.00 -13.01
N GLY A 65 2.95 15.52 -13.77
CA GLY A 65 2.65 16.00 -15.11
C GLY A 65 3.02 15.01 -16.20
N PRO A 66 3.07 15.48 -17.47
CA PRO A 66 3.37 14.61 -18.59
C PRO A 66 4.80 14.10 -18.54
N THR A 67 5.00 12.81 -18.81
CA THR A 67 6.30 12.18 -18.93
C THR A 67 6.22 11.00 -19.90
N ASP A 68 7.38 10.56 -20.41
CA ASP A 68 7.46 9.39 -21.26
C ASP A 68 8.08 8.23 -20.49
N VAL A 69 7.41 7.09 -20.51
CA VAL A 69 7.91 5.84 -19.91
C VAL A 69 7.84 4.77 -20.98
N ALA A 70 9.00 4.19 -21.33
CA ALA A 70 9.10 3.13 -22.35
C ALA A 70 8.39 3.53 -23.66
N ASP A 71 8.64 4.73 -24.15
CA ASP A 71 8.05 5.32 -25.36
C ASP A 71 6.53 5.54 -25.30
N GLN A 72 5.96 5.49 -24.12
CA GLN A 72 4.55 5.80 -23.89
C GLN A 72 4.40 7.10 -23.09
N ALA A 73 3.56 7.99 -23.61
CA ALA A 73 3.20 9.20 -22.88
C ALA A 73 2.26 8.87 -21.72
N VAL A 74 2.65 9.24 -20.53
CA VAL A 74 1.84 9.08 -19.31
C VAL A 74 1.75 10.42 -18.60
N ASN A 75 0.67 10.61 -17.85
CA ASN A 75 0.49 11.78 -17.01
C ASN A 75 0.50 11.33 -15.55
N LEU A 76 1.49 11.82 -14.79
CA LEU A 76 1.63 11.50 -13.36
C LEU A 76 0.86 12.52 -12.53
N GLU A 77 -0.19 12.05 -11.86
CA GLU A 77 -0.99 12.90 -10.99
C GLU A 77 -0.24 13.24 -9.71
N PRO A 78 -0.27 14.51 -9.27
CA PRO A 78 0.30 14.87 -7.98
C PRO A 78 -0.51 14.23 -6.84
N ASN A 79 0.20 13.68 -5.85
CA ASN A 79 -0.43 13.02 -4.70
C ASN A 79 0.25 13.34 -3.38
N PHE A 80 1.15 14.32 -3.36
CA PHE A 80 1.84 14.73 -2.14
C PHE A 80 1.78 16.25 -1.97
N ASP A 81 2.06 16.73 -0.75
CA ASP A 81 1.90 18.13 -0.36
C ASP A 81 2.78 19.09 -1.18
N ASP A 82 3.92 18.62 -1.67
CA ASP A 82 4.84 19.41 -2.49
C ASP A 82 4.48 19.43 -3.99
N GLY A 83 3.36 18.82 -4.37
CA GLY A 83 2.91 18.73 -5.75
C GLY A 83 3.58 17.62 -6.56
N SER A 84 4.39 16.78 -5.93
CA SER A 84 5.04 15.65 -6.60
C SER A 84 4.12 14.43 -6.71
N ALA A 85 4.51 13.49 -7.57
CA ALA A 85 3.96 12.14 -7.65
C ALA A 85 4.84 11.21 -6.83
N ILE A 86 4.35 10.78 -5.67
CA ILE A 86 5.14 10.02 -4.70
C ILE A 86 4.66 8.58 -4.57
N HIS A 87 5.59 7.65 -4.40
CA HIS A 87 5.36 6.26 -3.97
C HIS A 87 4.51 5.42 -4.92
N GLY A 88 4.55 5.70 -6.21
CA GLY A 88 3.88 4.88 -7.22
C GLY A 88 2.38 5.10 -7.27
N GLN A 89 1.66 4.06 -7.72
CA GLN A 89 0.24 4.17 -8.04
C GLN A 89 -0.63 3.13 -7.35
N VAL A 90 -0.05 2.18 -6.61
CA VAL A 90 -0.79 1.01 -6.12
C VAL A 90 -1.11 1.04 -4.62
N TYR A 91 -0.50 1.97 -3.87
CA TYR A 91 -0.60 2.03 -2.40
C TYR A 91 -2.02 2.30 -1.86
N ALA A 92 -2.89 2.86 -2.68
CA ALA A 92 -4.27 3.18 -2.31
C ALA A 92 -5.32 2.50 -3.18
N ARG A 93 -4.90 1.74 -4.20
CA ARG A 93 -5.82 1.03 -5.09
C ARG A 93 -6.36 -0.23 -4.43
N PRO A 94 -7.58 -0.65 -4.75
CA PRO A 94 -8.06 -1.96 -4.35
C PRO A 94 -7.32 -3.07 -5.10
N TRP A 95 -6.97 -4.13 -4.38
CA TRP A 95 -6.31 -5.32 -4.90
C TRP A 95 -7.28 -6.49 -4.84
N GLU A 96 -7.22 -7.35 -5.84
CA GLU A 96 -7.99 -8.59 -5.89
C GLU A 96 -7.29 -9.69 -5.09
N VAL A 97 -8.05 -10.39 -4.26
CA VAL A 97 -7.57 -11.60 -3.58
C VAL A 97 -7.72 -12.77 -4.54
N VAL A 98 -6.60 -13.35 -4.98
CA VAL A 98 -6.60 -14.40 -6.00
C VAL A 98 -6.24 -15.79 -5.46
N GLY A 99 -5.95 -15.90 -4.17
CA GLY A 99 -5.63 -17.16 -3.51
C GLY A 99 -5.18 -16.93 -2.09
N ASP A 100 -4.78 -17.98 -1.38
CA ASP A 100 -4.30 -17.88 -0.01
C ASP A 100 -3.04 -17.02 0.06
N GLY A 101 -3.14 -15.86 0.72
CA GLY A 101 -2.05 -14.91 0.86
C GLY A 101 -1.57 -14.32 -0.46
N ARG A 102 -2.36 -14.41 -1.52
CA ARG A 102 -2.00 -13.91 -2.85
C ARG A 102 -2.96 -12.83 -3.31
N LEU A 103 -2.42 -11.65 -3.62
CA LEU A 103 -3.20 -10.49 -4.05
C LEU A 103 -2.61 -9.93 -5.35
N ARG A 104 -3.48 -9.31 -6.15
CA ARG A 104 -3.13 -8.79 -7.46
C ARG A 104 -3.75 -7.42 -7.67
N VAL A 105 -3.02 -6.51 -8.33
CA VAL A 105 -3.51 -5.22 -8.82
C VAL A 105 -3.22 -5.10 -10.32
N ALA A 106 -4.15 -4.51 -11.05
CA ALA A 106 -3.98 -4.21 -12.47
C ALA A 106 -3.51 -2.77 -12.68
#